data_90d2ab620657d6c865dfd5b1215a6159
#
_entry.id   90d2ab620657d6c865dfd5b1215a6159
#
_cell.length_a   1.000
_cell.length_b   1.000
_cell.length_c   1.000
_cell.angle_alpha   90.00
_cell.angle_beta   90.00
_cell.angle_gamma   90.00
#
_symmetry.space_group_name_H-M   'P 1'
#
loop_
_entity.id
_entity.type
_entity.pdbx_description
1 polymer ?
#
loop_
_entity_poly.entity_id
_entity_poly.type
_entity_poly.pdbx_seq_one_letter_code
_entity_poly.pdbx_strand_id
1 'polypeptide(L)'
;MLQAWFSLLDMGLTPTIGRETARYRAGASGGVEFRRLFRVLSCIFYGLAFIGGGVLFFLSEKISASWLKPVALSANDIQTALQIMAITIALRWIGGLYRGVVSGSEQIIWLSAFNVIIATLRFVVVLPVMLLYGATPFVFFWFQLLVSVIEVVGLFYKSRLLLPILGAERIGWSIEPIKPVLKFSLSIAFTSAVWILVTQSDKLILSNVLALSEYGHFTLAVLMASGIMVISGPISLVIMPRMAKLHMENMRSDLIKVYRDATQIVSVISGAAAITMFFCSETVVYLWTGDAKLAQEVSPILSLYSVGNGILSIGAFPYYLQYAKGNLKYHLFGNLGLLLFLIPLIILAAREYGAIGAGIVWVAMNAIYLFVWVAYVHYKLEPGIHLKWIMRDVLTIISPAILIGALFEYVMLKVFHYNGNSFVYLTFFGLVVLATAILGSSYSRSIFSSKVLARG
;
A
#
# COMPACT_ATOMS: atom_id res chain seq x y z
N MET A 1 -7.19 3.48 -7.99
CA MET A 1 -7.98 4.46 -7.22
C MET A 1 -9.36 3.92 -6.85
N LEU A 2 -10.32 3.75 -7.76
CA LEU A 2 -11.70 3.32 -7.46
C LEU A 2 -11.76 2.07 -6.57
N GLN A 3 -10.95 1.04 -6.85
CA GLN A 3 -10.89 -0.16 -6.02
C GLN A 3 -10.50 0.13 -4.55
N ALA A 4 -9.60 1.09 -4.31
CA ALA A 4 -9.20 1.46 -2.95
C ALA A 4 -10.35 2.17 -2.21
N TRP A 5 -11.08 3.08 -2.90
CA TRP A 5 -12.26 3.71 -2.34
C TRP A 5 -13.38 2.71 -2.04
N PHE A 6 -13.60 1.76 -2.95
CA PHE A 6 -14.57 0.70 -2.71
C PHE A 6 -14.15 -0.25 -1.57
N SER A 7 -12.86 -0.38 -1.25
CA SER A 7 -12.43 -1.14 -0.08
C SER A 7 -12.87 -0.51 1.25
N LEU A 8 -13.24 0.80 1.26
CA LEU A 8 -13.90 1.40 2.43
C LEU A 8 -15.22 0.73 2.78
N LEU A 9 -15.95 0.31 1.77
CA LEU A 9 -17.23 -0.36 1.94
C LEU A 9 -17.06 -1.79 2.50
N ASP A 10 -15.84 -2.36 2.49
CA ASP A 10 -15.54 -3.62 3.21
C ASP A 10 -15.78 -3.49 4.72
N MET A 11 -15.79 -2.26 5.24
CA MET A 11 -16.09 -1.96 6.65
C MET A 11 -15.32 -2.87 7.63
N GLY A 12 -14.10 -3.31 7.27
CA GLY A 12 -13.30 -4.23 8.06
C GLY A 12 -13.88 -5.65 8.17
N LEU A 13 -14.81 -6.03 7.31
CA LEU A 13 -15.49 -7.32 7.36
C LEU A 13 -14.56 -8.46 6.92
N THR A 14 -13.67 -8.24 5.94
CA THR A 14 -12.68 -9.24 5.50
C THR A 14 -11.72 -9.66 6.63
N PRO A 15 -11.05 -8.77 7.37
CA PRO A 15 -10.27 -9.14 8.54
C PRO A 15 -11.11 -9.80 9.63
N THR A 16 -12.35 -9.35 9.77
CA THR A 16 -13.27 -9.87 10.77
C THR A 16 -13.65 -11.33 10.52
N ILE A 17 -14.02 -11.69 9.28
CA ILE A 17 -14.32 -13.10 8.97
C ILE A 17 -13.05 -13.97 9.11
N GLY A 18 -11.87 -13.45 8.82
CA GLY A 18 -10.61 -14.13 9.06
C GLY A 18 -10.41 -14.46 10.54
N ARG A 19 -10.62 -13.47 11.42
CA ARG A 19 -10.55 -13.65 12.88
C ARG A 19 -11.57 -14.66 13.38
N GLU A 20 -12.82 -14.56 12.98
CA GLU A 20 -13.88 -15.48 13.43
C GLU A 20 -13.67 -16.90 12.90
N THR A 21 -13.09 -17.04 11.71
CA THR A 21 -12.66 -18.34 11.19
C THR A 21 -11.53 -18.94 12.04
N ALA A 22 -10.54 -18.14 12.43
CA ALA A 22 -9.46 -18.59 13.32
C ALA A 22 -10.00 -18.99 14.70
N ARG A 23 -10.94 -18.23 15.26
CA ARG A 23 -11.62 -18.59 16.54
C ARG A 23 -12.38 -19.91 16.43
N TYR A 24 -13.10 -20.13 15.34
CA TYR A 24 -13.76 -21.41 15.06
C TYR A 24 -12.74 -22.55 15.00
N ARG A 25 -11.64 -22.38 14.27
CA ARG A 25 -10.57 -23.39 14.16
C ARG A 25 -9.90 -23.71 15.49
N ALA A 26 -9.79 -22.73 16.38
CA ALA A 26 -9.27 -22.89 17.73
C ALA A 26 -10.31 -23.49 18.73
N GLY A 27 -11.52 -23.84 18.26
CA GLY A 27 -12.58 -24.40 19.10
C GLY A 27 -13.30 -23.38 19.99
N ALA A 28 -13.08 -22.08 19.80
CA ALA A 28 -13.70 -21.02 20.61
C ALA A 28 -15.13 -20.66 20.17
N SER A 29 -15.65 -21.24 19.06
CA SER A 29 -17.03 -21.11 18.59
C SER A 29 -17.51 -22.40 17.93
N GLY A 30 -18.80 -22.67 18.03
CA GLY A 30 -19.40 -23.85 17.43
C GLY A 30 -19.55 -23.76 15.91
N GLY A 31 -19.53 -24.89 15.20
CA GLY A 31 -19.66 -24.92 13.73
C GLY A 31 -20.96 -24.33 13.23
N VAL A 32 -22.08 -24.51 13.94
CA VAL A 32 -23.40 -23.94 13.60
C VAL A 32 -23.40 -22.42 13.75
N GLU A 33 -22.82 -21.91 14.85
CA GLU A 33 -22.70 -20.47 15.11
C GLU A 33 -21.85 -19.80 14.04
N PHE A 34 -20.69 -20.39 13.72
CA PHE A 34 -19.82 -19.89 12.65
C PHE A 34 -20.51 -19.89 11.27
N ARG A 35 -21.28 -20.94 10.95
CA ARG A 35 -22.06 -21.00 9.70
C ARG A 35 -23.17 -19.96 9.63
N ARG A 36 -23.83 -19.66 10.77
CA ARG A 36 -24.82 -18.57 10.85
C ARG A 36 -24.15 -17.22 10.58
N LEU A 37 -23.04 -16.94 11.25
CA LEU A 37 -22.26 -15.73 11.03
C LEU A 37 -21.80 -15.60 9.57
N PHE A 38 -21.22 -16.68 9.01
CA PHE A 38 -20.79 -16.70 7.61
C PHE A 38 -21.93 -16.40 6.63
N ARG A 39 -23.13 -16.93 6.88
CA ARG A 39 -24.31 -16.66 6.05
C ARG A 39 -24.71 -15.18 6.10
N VAL A 40 -24.76 -14.59 7.29
CA VAL A 40 -25.11 -13.18 7.46
C VAL A 40 -24.06 -12.28 6.78
N LEU A 41 -22.78 -12.55 7.00
CA LEU A 41 -21.70 -11.83 6.34
C LEU A 41 -21.76 -12.00 4.81
N SER A 42 -22.06 -13.19 4.30
CA SER A 42 -22.24 -13.42 2.86
C SER A 42 -23.33 -12.52 2.27
N CYS A 43 -24.48 -12.41 2.95
CA CYS A 43 -25.55 -11.53 2.49
C CYS A 43 -25.12 -10.05 2.49
N ILE A 44 -24.36 -9.63 3.50
CA ILE A 44 -23.82 -8.25 3.56
C ILE A 44 -22.84 -8.03 2.41
N PHE A 45 -21.87 -8.93 2.19
CA PHE A 45 -20.89 -8.80 1.10
C PHE A 45 -21.56 -8.78 -0.26
N TYR A 46 -22.53 -9.66 -0.53
CA TYR A 46 -23.28 -9.66 -1.79
C TYR A 46 -24.13 -8.41 -1.95
N GLY A 47 -24.82 -7.99 -0.88
CA GLY A 47 -25.64 -6.77 -0.90
C GLY A 47 -24.79 -5.52 -1.19
N LEU A 48 -23.68 -5.37 -0.50
CA LEU A 48 -22.75 -4.27 -0.70
C LEU A 48 -22.09 -4.31 -2.10
N ALA A 49 -21.72 -5.51 -2.59
CA ALA A 49 -21.15 -5.68 -3.93
C ALA A 49 -22.18 -5.29 -5.02
N PHE A 50 -23.43 -5.71 -4.85
CA PHE A 50 -24.51 -5.37 -5.77
C PHE A 50 -24.84 -3.88 -5.76
N ILE A 51 -24.97 -3.28 -4.56
CA ILE A 51 -25.25 -1.85 -4.41
C ILE A 51 -24.07 -1.01 -4.93
N GLY A 52 -22.85 -1.28 -4.45
CA GLY A 52 -21.67 -0.50 -4.83
C GLY A 52 -21.31 -0.67 -6.32
N GLY A 53 -21.33 -1.89 -6.81
CA GLY A 53 -21.13 -2.18 -8.23
C GLY A 53 -22.23 -1.59 -9.11
N GLY A 54 -23.50 -1.68 -8.69
CA GLY A 54 -24.64 -1.08 -9.37
C GLY A 54 -24.55 0.44 -9.42
N VAL A 55 -24.28 1.09 -8.30
CA VAL A 55 -24.08 2.54 -8.25
C VAL A 55 -22.99 2.98 -9.22
N LEU A 56 -21.82 2.34 -9.21
CA LEU A 56 -20.74 2.68 -10.13
C LEU A 56 -21.13 2.40 -11.59
N PHE A 57 -21.84 1.29 -11.85
CA PHE A 57 -22.30 0.94 -13.19
C PHE A 57 -23.26 2.00 -13.77
N PHE A 58 -24.26 2.42 -13.01
CA PHE A 58 -25.23 3.42 -13.47
C PHE A 58 -24.65 4.86 -13.48
N LEU A 59 -23.68 5.16 -12.61
CA LEU A 59 -23.00 6.46 -12.63
C LEU A 59 -21.88 6.54 -13.67
N SER A 60 -21.55 5.47 -14.38
CA SER A 60 -20.43 5.41 -15.34
C SER A 60 -20.56 6.45 -16.45
N GLU A 61 -21.77 6.70 -16.95
CA GLU A 61 -22.04 7.73 -17.96
C GLU A 61 -21.73 9.13 -17.43
N LYS A 62 -22.22 9.48 -16.23
CA LYS A 62 -21.97 10.77 -15.59
C LYS A 62 -20.49 10.95 -15.26
N ILE A 63 -19.82 9.89 -14.82
CA ILE A 63 -18.38 9.91 -14.51
C ILE A 63 -17.56 10.12 -15.80
N SER A 64 -17.89 9.43 -16.91
CA SER A 64 -17.18 9.57 -18.16
C SER A 64 -17.38 10.95 -18.82
N ALA A 65 -18.58 11.51 -18.69
CA ALA A 65 -18.94 12.77 -19.35
C ALA A 65 -18.51 14.01 -18.56
N SER A 66 -18.61 13.99 -17.22
CA SER A 66 -18.42 15.18 -16.41
C SER A 66 -17.24 15.15 -15.44
N TRP A 67 -16.80 13.98 -15.02
CA TRP A 67 -15.70 13.83 -14.05
C TRP A 67 -14.35 13.63 -14.71
N LEU A 68 -14.26 12.67 -15.66
CA LEU A 68 -13.05 12.40 -16.41
C LEU A 68 -13.03 13.32 -17.65
N LYS A 69 -11.87 13.94 -17.94
CA LYS A 69 -11.68 14.85 -19.07
C LYS A 69 -10.93 14.10 -20.19
N PRO A 70 -11.63 13.32 -21.04
CA PRO A 70 -10.98 12.56 -22.09
C PRO A 70 -10.43 13.49 -23.18
N VAL A 71 -9.22 13.19 -23.65
CA VAL A 71 -8.59 13.93 -24.77
C VAL A 71 -8.50 13.05 -26.01
N ALA A 72 -8.14 11.77 -25.86
CA ALA A 72 -7.88 10.86 -26.98
C ALA A 72 -8.89 9.69 -27.08
N LEU A 73 -9.62 9.38 -26.01
CA LEU A 73 -10.61 8.28 -25.99
C LEU A 73 -12.02 8.82 -26.10
N SER A 74 -12.93 8.07 -26.73
CA SER A 74 -14.34 8.45 -26.75
C SER A 74 -14.99 8.30 -25.36
N ALA A 75 -15.96 9.15 -25.04
CA ALA A 75 -16.70 9.03 -23.78
C ALA A 75 -17.39 7.66 -23.63
N ASN A 76 -17.81 7.06 -24.72
CA ASN A 76 -18.44 5.74 -24.75
C ASN A 76 -17.45 4.61 -24.40
N ASP A 77 -16.19 4.69 -24.88
CA ASP A 77 -15.16 3.70 -24.53
C ASP A 77 -14.82 3.77 -23.04
N ILE A 78 -14.74 4.99 -22.48
CA ILE A 78 -14.51 5.20 -21.05
C ILE A 78 -15.70 4.70 -20.24
N GLN A 79 -16.93 4.98 -20.66
CA GLN A 79 -18.14 4.49 -20.01
C GLN A 79 -18.15 2.96 -19.96
N THR A 80 -17.89 2.29 -21.08
CA THR A 80 -17.84 0.83 -21.15
C THR A 80 -16.75 0.27 -20.24
N ALA A 81 -15.58 0.87 -20.24
CA ALA A 81 -14.48 0.49 -19.35
C ALA A 81 -14.86 0.62 -17.86
N LEU A 82 -15.56 1.71 -17.49
CA LEU A 82 -16.07 1.92 -16.13
C LEU A 82 -17.14 0.89 -15.74
N GLN A 83 -18.01 0.50 -16.65
CA GLN A 83 -19.03 -0.53 -16.42
C GLN A 83 -18.39 -1.90 -16.16
N ILE A 84 -17.42 -2.31 -16.99
CA ILE A 84 -16.68 -3.56 -16.78
C ILE A 84 -15.90 -3.52 -15.47
N MET A 85 -15.28 -2.38 -15.15
CA MET A 85 -14.57 -2.18 -13.90
C MET A 85 -15.51 -2.26 -12.68
N ALA A 86 -16.73 -1.74 -12.76
CA ALA A 86 -17.73 -1.83 -11.70
C ALA A 86 -18.03 -3.29 -11.34
N ILE A 87 -18.25 -4.14 -12.35
CA ILE A 87 -18.48 -5.59 -12.17
C ILE A 87 -17.22 -6.24 -11.58
N THR A 88 -16.06 -5.91 -12.10
CA THR A 88 -14.77 -6.44 -11.61
C THR A 88 -14.56 -6.12 -10.13
N ILE A 89 -14.84 -4.90 -9.69
CA ILE A 89 -14.72 -4.47 -8.29
C ILE A 89 -15.73 -5.23 -7.42
N ALA A 90 -16.97 -5.36 -7.86
CA ALA A 90 -18.00 -6.11 -7.13
C ALA A 90 -17.59 -7.57 -6.91
N LEU A 91 -17.06 -8.24 -7.94
CA LEU A 91 -16.54 -9.61 -7.84
C LEU A 91 -15.37 -9.70 -6.85
N ARG A 92 -14.38 -8.82 -6.93
CA ARG A 92 -13.23 -8.81 -6.00
C ARG A 92 -13.69 -8.62 -4.55
N TRP A 93 -14.73 -7.87 -4.35
CA TRP A 93 -15.31 -7.66 -3.04
C TRP A 93 -15.90 -8.93 -2.47
N ILE A 94 -16.71 -9.61 -3.25
CA ILE A 94 -17.22 -10.95 -2.92
C ILE A 94 -16.05 -11.90 -2.62
N GLY A 95 -14.97 -11.83 -3.38
CA GLY A 95 -13.72 -12.57 -3.13
C GLY A 95 -13.10 -12.30 -1.76
N GLY A 96 -13.25 -11.09 -1.20
CA GLY A 96 -12.78 -10.72 0.14
C GLY A 96 -13.35 -11.61 1.25
N LEU A 97 -14.65 -11.94 1.19
CA LEU A 97 -15.30 -12.86 2.11
C LEU A 97 -14.61 -14.24 2.14
N TYR A 98 -14.40 -14.82 0.97
CA TYR A 98 -13.79 -16.16 0.82
C TYR A 98 -12.31 -16.13 1.19
N ARG A 99 -11.60 -15.08 0.82
CA ARG A 99 -10.20 -14.83 1.19
C ARG A 99 -10.04 -14.80 2.71
N GLY A 100 -10.96 -14.15 3.44
CA GLY A 100 -10.98 -14.11 4.89
C GLY A 100 -11.11 -15.52 5.50
N VAL A 101 -11.97 -16.39 4.95
CA VAL A 101 -12.11 -17.80 5.40
C VAL A 101 -10.80 -18.57 5.16
N VAL A 102 -10.20 -18.45 3.99
CA VAL A 102 -8.97 -19.17 3.64
C VAL A 102 -7.81 -18.70 4.53
N SER A 103 -7.66 -17.39 4.74
CA SER A 103 -6.66 -16.78 5.60
C SER A 103 -6.85 -17.20 7.07
N GLY A 104 -8.08 -17.08 7.60
CA GLY A 104 -8.39 -17.47 8.97
C GLY A 104 -8.30 -18.98 9.24
N SER A 105 -8.28 -19.79 8.18
CA SER A 105 -7.99 -21.24 8.25
C SER A 105 -6.50 -21.56 8.15
N GLU A 106 -5.60 -20.55 8.24
CA GLU A 106 -4.13 -20.66 8.17
C GLU A 106 -3.60 -21.28 6.87
N GLN A 107 -4.42 -21.26 5.80
CA GLN A 107 -4.02 -21.77 4.47
C GLN A 107 -3.16 -20.74 3.70
N ILE A 108 -2.14 -20.17 4.38
CA ILE A 108 -1.33 -19.05 3.88
C ILE A 108 -0.51 -19.45 2.64
N ILE A 109 0.07 -20.67 2.63
CA ILE A 109 0.87 -21.16 1.49
C ILE A 109 0.00 -21.25 0.25
N TRP A 110 -1.19 -21.87 0.36
CA TRP A 110 -2.13 -21.96 -0.76
C TRP A 110 -2.57 -20.58 -1.25
N LEU A 111 -2.91 -19.69 -0.30
CA LEU A 111 -3.37 -18.33 -0.62
C LEU A 111 -2.27 -17.52 -1.33
N SER A 112 -1.02 -17.66 -0.88
CA SER A 112 0.13 -16.98 -1.50
C SER A 112 0.39 -17.52 -2.92
N ALA A 113 0.40 -18.83 -3.12
CA ALA A 113 0.56 -19.44 -4.43
C ALA A 113 -0.57 -19.01 -5.39
N PHE A 114 -1.81 -19.06 -4.91
CA PHE A 114 -2.96 -18.60 -5.69
C PHE A 114 -2.88 -17.12 -6.05
N ASN A 115 -2.46 -16.26 -5.12
CA ASN A 115 -2.25 -14.83 -5.38
C ASN A 115 -1.16 -14.61 -6.46
N VAL A 116 -0.08 -15.41 -6.47
CA VAL A 116 0.96 -15.35 -7.50
C VAL A 116 0.38 -15.71 -8.86
N ILE A 117 -0.42 -16.79 -8.96
CA ILE A 117 -1.06 -17.18 -10.21
C ILE A 117 -1.99 -16.05 -10.71
N ILE A 118 -2.85 -15.52 -9.85
CA ILE A 118 -3.78 -14.44 -10.22
C ILE A 118 -3.01 -13.16 -10.62
N ALA A 119 -1.93 -12.82 -9.93
CA ALA A 119 -1.09 -11.68 -10.28
C ALA A 119 -0.40 -11.88 -11.64
N THR A 120 0.13 -13.08 -11.90
CA THR A 120 0.73 -13.43 -13.20
C THR A 120 -0.28 -13.32 -14.34
N LEU A 121 -1.50 -13.86 -14.18
CA LEU A 121 -2.57 -13.70 -15.16
C LEU A 121 -2.87 -12.21 -15.39
N ARG A 122 -3.01 -11.44 -14.33
CA ARG A 122 -3.45 -10.04 -14.36
C ARG A 122 -2.44 -9.08 -14.97
N PHE A 123 -1.14 -9.30 -14.72
CA PHE A 123 -0.08 -8.35 -15.09
C PHE A 123 0.87 -8.86 -16.18
N VAL A 124 1.07 -10.16 -16.30
CA VAL A 124 1.97 -10.75 -17.29
C VAL A 124 1.18 -11.27 -18.49
N VAL A 125 0.17 -12.12 -18.27
CA VAL A 125 -0.59 -12.73 -19.36
C VAL A 125 -1.46 -11.71 -20.12
N VAL A 126 -1.82 -10.60 -19.48
CA VAL A 126 -2.54 -9.52 -20.18
C VAL A 126 -1.73 -8.94 -21.35
N LEU A 127 -0.39 -8.92 -21.26
CA LEU A 127 0.46 -8.35 -22.32
C LEU A 127 0.34 -9.10 -23.66
N PRO A 128 0.56 -10.44 -23.73
CA PRO A 128 0.35 -11.16 -24.98
C PRO A 128 -1.12 -11.13 -25.43
N VAL A 129 -2.10 -11.07 -24.53
CA VAL A 129 -3.51 -10.92 -24.91
C VAL A 129 -3.74 -9.58 -25.63
N MET A 130 -3.19 -8.48 -25.12
CA MET A 130 -3.28 -7.17 -25.75
C MET A 130 -2.53 -7.11 -27.08
N LEU A 131 -1.41 -7.84 -27.22
CA LEU A 131 -0.69 -7.95 -28.49
C LEU A 131 -1.49 -8.70 -29.56
N LEU A 132 -2.23 -9.74 -29.18
CA LEU A 132 -3.00 -10.59 -30.11
C LEU A 132 -4.34 -9.96 -30.49
N TYR A 133 -5.06 -9.32 -29.56
CA TYR A 133 -6.43 -8.82 -29.75
C TYR A 133 -6.52 -7.30 -29.86
N GLY A 134 -5.40 -6.59 -29.76
CA GLY A 134 -5.31 -5.13 -29.80
C GLY A 134 -5.14 -4.48 -28.44
N ALA A 135 -4.28 -3.45 -28.41
CA ALA A 135 -3.95 -2.69 -27.20
C ALA A 135 -5.04 -1.63 -26.89
N THR A 136 -6.26 -2.07 -26.65
CA THR A 136 -7.41 -1.20 -26.34
C THR A 136 -7.85 -1.32 -24.88
N PRO A 137 -8.42 -0.27 -24.28
CA PRO A 137 -9.01 -0.34 -22.94
C PRO A 137 -10.05 -1.45 -22.82
N PHE A 138 -10.84 -1.69 -23.87
CA PHE A 138 -11.86 -2.73 -23.92
C PHE A 138 -11.25 -4.13 -23.70
N VAL A 139 -10.23 -4.51 -24.46
CA VAL A 139 -9.54 -5.81 -24.33
C VAL A 139 -8.93 -5.96 -22.93
N PHE A 140 -8.29 -4.90 -22.44
CA PHE A 140 -7.69 -4.89 -21.10
C PHE A 140 -8.73 -5.15 -20.00
N PHE A 141 -9.81 -4.39 -19.97
CA PHE A 141 -10.81 -4.51 -18.89
C PHE A 141 -11.62 -5.81 -18.96
N TRP A 142 -11.92 -6.31 -20.16
CA TRP A 142 -12.54 -7.64 -20.31
C TRP A 142 -11.66 -8.76 -19.79
N PHE A 143 -10.36 -8.70 -20.09
CA PHE A 143 -9.42 -9.67 -19.55
C PHE A 143 -9.32 -9.59 -18.02
N GLN A 144 -9.29 -8.37 -17.45
CA GLN A 144 -9.31 -8.17 -16.00
C GLN A 144 -10.58 -8.73 -15.35
N LEU A 145 -11.74 -8.62 -16.02
CA LEU A 145 -12.99 -9.20 -15.57
C LEU A 145 -12.89 -10.74 -15.54
N LEU A 146 -12.39 -11.35 -16.62
CA LEU A 146 -12.19 -12.80 -16.69
C LEU A 146 -11.31 -13.30 -15.55
N VAL A 147 -10.17 -12.65 -15.32
CA VAL A 147 -9.25 -13.00 -14.22
C VAL A 147 -9.95 -12.85 -12.86
N SER A 148 -10.79 -11.83 -12.68
CA SER A 148 -11.53 -11.62 -11.43
C SER A 148 -12.59 -12.70 -11.20
N VAL A 149 -13.24 -13.22 -12.25
CA VAL A 149 -14.13 -14.38 -12.16
C VAL A 149 -13.34 -15.62 -11.72
N ILE A 150 -12.18 -15.89 -12.33
CA ILE A 150 -11.31 -17.02 -11.95
C ILE A 150 -10.90 -16.89 -10.48
N GLU A 151 -10.51 -15.69 -10.04
CA GLU A 151 -10.14 -15.43 -8.64
C GLU A 151 -11.28 -15.75 -7.67
N VAL A 152 -12.48 -15.24 -7.93
CA VAL A 152 -13.63 -15.46 -7.05
C VAL A 152 -14.04 -16.93 -7.01
N VAL A 153 -14.07 -17.59 -8.17
CA VAL A 153 -14.42 -19.02 -8.26
C VAL A 153 -13.40 -19.88 -7.51
N GLY A 154 -12.11 -19.63 -7.67
CA GLY A 154 -11.05 -20.36 -6.96
C GLY A 154 -11.13 -20.16 -5.45
N LEU A 155 -11.30 -18.92 -4.98
CA LEU A 155 -11.48 -18.62 -3.56
C LEU A 155 -12.77 -19.22 -2.98
N PHE A 156 -13.88 -19.15 -3.72
CA PHE A 156 -15.15 -19.75 -3.33
C PHE A 156 -15.01 -21.27 -3.15
N TYR A 157 -14.42 -21.95 -4.12
CA TYR A 157 -14.25 -23.40 -4.07
C TYR A 157 -13.37 -23.82 -2.88
N LYS A 158 -12.22 -23.14 -2.71
CA LYS A 158 -11.32 -23.40 -1.58
C LYS A 158 -11.99 -23.11 -0.23
N SER A 159 -12.73 -22.02 -0.11
CA SER A 159 -13.43 -21.68 1.13
C SER A 159 -14.52 -22.71 1.48
N ARG A 160 -15.26 -23.23 0.50
CA ARG A 160 -16.26 -24.25 0.71
C ARG A 160 -15.70 -25.54 1.33
N LEU A 161 -14.49 -25.93 0.92
CA LEU A 161 -13.79 -27.09 1.48
C LEU A 161 -13.35 -26.88 2.94
N LEU A 162 -13.21 -25.63 3.36
CA LEU A 162 -12.74 -25.25 4.70
C LEU A 162 -13.87 -24.97 5.69
N LEU A 163 -15.07 -24.71 5.20
CA LEU A 163 -16.24 -24.46 6.04
C LEU A 163 -16.70 -25.74 6.76
N PRO A 164 -17.23 -25.64 8.03
CA PRO A 164 -17.70 -26.81 8.76
C PRO A 164 -18.77 -27.56 8.00
N ILE A 165 -18.62 -28.88 7.95
CA ILE A 165 -19.67 -29.79 7.44
C ILE A 165 -20.67 -29.94 8.57
N LEU A 166 -21.87 -29.45 8.37
CA LEU A 166 -22.99 -29.63 9.31
C LEU A 166 -23.81 -30.81 8.84
N GLY A 167 -24.14 -31.70 9.77
CA GLY A 167 -25.09 -32.80 9.53
C GLY A 167 -26.48 -32.27 9.20
N ALA A 168 -27.53 -32.96 9.63
CA ALA A 168 -28.94 -32.61 9.39
C ALA A 168 -29.43 -31.34 10.11
N GLU A 169 -28.56 -30.64 10.84
CA GLU A 169 -28.92 -29.42 11.57
C GLU A 169 -29.31 -28.27 10.64
N ARG A 170 -30.55 -27.80 10.79
CA ARG A 170 -31.04 -26.63 10.04
C ARG A 170 -30.40 -25.39 10.58
N ILE A 171 -29.61 -24.69 9.73
CA ILE A 171 -29.03 -23.37 10.04
C ILE A 171 -30.20 -22.38 9.97
N GLY A 172 -30.76 -21.99 11.12
CA GLY A 172 -31.73 -20.89 11.20
C GLY A 172 -31.13 -19.56 10.75
N TRP A 173 -31.98 -18.63 10.34
CA TRP A 173 -31.56 -17.24 10.08
C TRP A 173 -31.52 -16.49 11.41
N SER A 174 -30.37 -15.88 11.75
CA SER A 174 -30.20 -15.01 12.93
C SER A 174 -29.16 -13.96 12.66
N ILE A 175 -29.45 -12.71 13.00
CA ILE A 175 -28.53 -11.56 12.92
C ILE A 175 -27.70 -11.44 14.22
N GLU A 176 -28.07 -12.12 15.29
CA GLU A 176 -27.41 -12.02 16.59
C GLU A 176 -25.89 -12.25 16.55
N PRO A 177 -25.36 -13.23 15.80
CA PRO A 177 -23.93 -13.48 15.78
C PRO A 177 -23.09 -12.32 15.23
N ILE A 178 -23.70 -11.34 14.53
CA ILE A 178 -22.95 -10.19 14.00
C ILE A 178 -22.77 -9.07 15.04
N LYS A 179 -23.65 -8.94 16.03
CA LYS A 179 -23.63 -7.86 17.01
C LYS A 179 -22.27 -7.72 17.74
N PRO A 180 -21.69 -8.79 18.31
CA PRO A 180 -20.38 -8.69 18.98
C PRO A 180 -19.23 -8.43 18.00
N VAL A 181 -19.40 -8.83 16.74
CA VAL A 181 -18.42 -8.73 15.69
C VAL A 181 -18.39 -7.31 15.08
N LEU A 182 -19.58 -6.66 15.05
CA LEU A 182 -19.77 -5.35 14.41
C LEU A 182 -18.91 -4.24 15.06
N LYS A 183 -18.80 -4.21 16.39
CA LYS A 183 -17.97 -3.21 17.08
C LYS A 183 -16.49 -3.31 16.66
N PHE A 184 -15.98 -4.52 16.54
CA PHE A 184 -14.62 -4.77 16.07
C PHE A 184 -14.44 -4.39 14.60
N SER A 185 -15.39 -4.81 13.73
CA SER A 185 -15.38 -4.44 12.30
C SER A 185 -15.40 -2.94 12.09
N LEU A 186 -16.27 -2.20 12.79
CA LEU A 186 -16.35 -0.75 12.67
C LEU A 186 -15.08 -0.04 13.13
N SER A 187 -14.41 -0.56 14.17
CA SER A 187 -13.11 -0.01 14.62
C SER A 187 -12.02 -0.18 13.55
N ILE A 188 -11.96 -1.37 12.91
CA ILE A 188 -11.04 -1.60 11.79
C ILE A 188 -11.43 -0.73 10.59
N ALA A 189 -12.73 -0.68 10.26
CA ALA A 189 -13.24 0.12 9.16
C ALA A 189 -12.84 1.59 9.29
N PHE A 190 -13.02 2.17 10.47
CA PHE A 190 -12.67 3.56 10.72
C PHE A 190 -11.19 3.83 10.54
N THR A 191 -10.33 2.98 11.10
CA THR A 191 -8.87 3.11 10.95
C THR A 191 -8.44 2.95 9.48
N SER A 192 -9.02 1.98 8.77
CA SER A 192 -8.75 1.76 7.34
C SER A 192 -9.28 2.91 6.49
N ALA A 193 -10.45 3.47 6.84
CA ALA A 193 -11.03 4.61 6.14
C ALA A 193 -10.11 5.83 6.21
N VAL A 194 -9.64 6.18 7.40
CA VAL A 194 -8.70 7.28 7.58
C VAL A 194 -7.43 7.06 6.77
N TRP A 195 -6.87 5.85 6.78
CA TRP A 195 -5.70 5.50 6.00
C TRP A 195 -5.91 5.61 4.49
N ILE A 196 -7.05 5.12 3.98
CA ILE A 196 -7.39 5.22 2.56
C ILE A 196 -7.60 6.68 2.16
N LEU A 197 -8.27 7.47 3.00
CA LEU A 197 -8.41 8.90 2.78
C LEU A 197 -7.05 9.59 2.69
N VAL A 198 -6.12 9.30 3.57
CA VAL A 198 -4.75 9.86 3.52
C VAL A 198 -4.03 9.47 2.22
N THR A 199 -4.12 8.19 1.80
CA THR A 199 -3.31 7.66 0.69
C THR A 199 -3.95 7.73 -0.69
N GLN A 200 -5.24 8.11 -0.79
CA GLN A 200 -5.98 8.14 -2.06
C GLN A 200 -6.65 9.49 -2.36
N SER A 201 -6.62 10.45 -1.43
CA SER A 201 -7.24 11.77 -1.65
C SER A 201 -6.62 12.52 -2.81
N ASP A 202 -5.29 12.46 -2.95
CA ASP A 202 -4.55 13.05 -4.05
C ASP A 202 -5.06 12.55 -5.40
N LYS A 203 -5.24 11.24 -5.54
CA LYS A 203 -5.73 10.60 -6.77
C LYS A 203 -7.17 11.01 -7.09
N LEU A 204 -8.01 11.11 -6.06
CA LEU A 204 -9.40 11.54 -6.25
C LEU A 204 -9.48 13.00 -6.69
N ILE A 205 -8.74 13.88 -6.04
CA ILE A 205 -8.73 15.31 -6.34
C ILE A 205 -8.15 15.54 -7.75
N LEU A 206 -7.00 14.96 -8.05
CA LEU A 206 -6.33 15.14 -9.33
C LEU A 206 -7.08 14.52 -10.50
N SER A 207 -7.87 13.46 -10.29
CA SER A 207 -8.72 12.89 -11.35
C SER A 207 -9.79 13.84 -11.87
N ASN A 208 -10.15 14.88 -11.09
CA ASN A 208 -11.09 15.92 -11.51
C ASN A 208 -10.38 17.18 -12.04
N VAL A 209 -9.17 17.46 -11.56
CA VAL A 209 -8.43 18.68 -11.90
C VAL A 209 -7.66 18.51 -13.21
N LEU A 210 -6.98 17.37 -13.38
CA LEU A 210 -6.10 17.11 -14.52
C LEU A 210 -6.86 16.56 -15.74
N ALA A 211 -6.30 16.78 -16.94
CA ALA A 211 -6.69 16.04 -18.11
C ALA A 211 -6.37 14.55 -17.94
N LEU A 212 -7.11 13.67 -18.62
CA LEU A 212 -6.97 12.22 -18.43
C LEU A 212 -5.55 11.70 -18.75
N SER A 213 -4.87 12.28 -19.74
CA SER A 213 -3.47 11.97 -20.07
C SER A 213 -2.52 12.36 -18.96
N GLU A 214 -2.62 13.58 -18.43
CA GLU A 214 -1.81 14.07 -17.32
C GLU A 214 -2.07 13.27 -16.03
N TYR A 215 -3.35 12.90 -15.80
CA TYR A 215 -3.71 12.01 -14.70
C TYR A 215 -3.10 10.61 -14.88
N GLY A 216 -2.96 10.13 -16.11
CA GLY A 216 -2.23 8.91 -16.45
C GLY A 216 -0.76 9.01 -16.04
N HIS A 217 -0.07 10.10 -16.39
CA HIS A 217 1.32 10.38 -16.02
C HIS A 217 1.49 10.44 -14.49
N PHE A 218 0.60 11.14 -13.82
CA PHE A 218 0.56 11.20 -12.36
C PHE A 218 0.39 9.82 -11.71
N THR A 219 -0.56 9.03 -12.18
CA THR A 219 -0.81 7.69 -11.59
C THR A 219 0.34 6.73 -11.85
N LEU A 220 1.02 6.83 -12.99
CA LEU A 220 2.23 6.06 -13.29
C LEU A 220 3.34 6.39 -12.28
N ALA A 221 3.64 7.69 -12.08
CA ALA A 221 4.64 8.14 -11.12
C ALA A 221 4.34 7.63 -9.70
N VAL A 222 3.10 7.80 -9.24
CA VAL A 222 2.70 7.36 -7.89
C VAL A 222 2.74 5.84 -7.74
N LEU A 223 2.38 5.07 -8.77
CA LEU A 223 2.48 3.62 -8.77
C LEU A 223 3.94 3.17 -8.62
N MET A 224 4.86 3.74 -9.40
CA MET A 224 6.29 3.44 -9.30
C MET A 224 6.84 3.80 -7.92
N ALA A 225 6.55 5.00 -7.41
CA ALA A 225 6.96 5.43 -6.07
C ALA A 225 6.39 4.54 -4.95
N SER A 226 5.21 3.92 -5.14
CA SER A 226 4.59 3.03 -4.15
C SER A 226 5.40 1.76 -3.90
N GLY A 227 6.27 1.36 -4.85
CA GLY A 227 7.21 0.26 -4.68
C GLY A 227 8.09 0.40 -3.44
N ILE A 228 8.45 1.65 -3.05
CA ILE A 228 9.22 1.94 -1.83
C ILE A 228 8.49 1.44 -0.58
N MET A 229 7.16 1.60 -0.52
CA MET A 229 6.34 1.15 0.61
C MET A 229 6.23 -0.37 0.69
N VAL A 230 6.24 -1.05 -0.45
CA VAL A 230 6.16 -2.53 -0.51
C VAL A 230 7.35 -3.18 0.20
N ILE A 231 8.53 -2.55 0.15
CA ILE A 231 9.75 -3.04 0.79
C ILE A 231 9.63 -3.11 2.32
N SER A 232 8.91 -2.17 2.94
CA SER A 232 8.76 -2.12 4.40
C SER A 232 7.75 -3.14 4.95
N GLY A 233 6.86 -3.65 4.11
CA GLY A 233 5.79 -4.58 4.50
C GLY A 233 6.29 -5.86 5.21
N PRO A 234 7.20 -6.65 4.63
CA PRO A 234 7.74 -7.86 5.25
C PRO A 234 8.40 -7.60 6.60
N ILE A 235 9.06 -6.45 6.76
CA ILE A 235 9.73 -6.07 8.00
C ILE A 235 8.69 -5.88 9.11
N SER A 236 7.59 -5.19 8.81
CA SER A 236 6.52 -4.96 9.79
C SER A 236 5.87 -6.25 10.29
N LEU A 237 5.66 -7.23 9.40
CA LEU A 237 5.07 -8.53 9.75
C LEU A 237 5.89 -9.30 10.79
N VAL A 238 7.22 -9.16 10.75
CA VAL A 238 8.12 -9.83 11.70
C VAL A 238 8.26 -9.05 13.01
N ILE A 239 8.32 -7.72 12.91
CA ILE A 239 8.66 -6.86 14.05
C ILE A 239 7.47 -6.65 14.98
N MET A 240 6.27 -6.46 14.45
CA MET A 240 5.09 -6.16 15.26
C MET A 240 4.80 -7.22 16.33
N PRO A 241 4.74 -8.53 16.01
CA PRO A 241 4.53 -9.58 17.02
C PRO A 241 5.67 -9.65 18.03
N ARG A 242 6.94 -9.49 17.56
CA ARG A 242 8.11 -9.53 18.43
C ARG A 242 8.11 -8.38 19.45
N MET A 243 7.80 -7.16 19.00
CA MET A 243 7.71 -6.00 19.87
C MET A 243 6.57 -6.15 20.90
N ALA A 244 5.41 -6.67 20.47
CA ALA A 244 4.29 -6.93 21.37
C ALA A 244 4.66 -7.96 22.45
N LYS A 245 5.35 -9.05 22.08
CA LYS A 245 5.86 -10.04 23.03
C LYS A 245 6.82 -9.41 24.04
N LEU A 246 7.83 -8.67 23.60
CA LEU A 246 8.80 -8.01 24.46
C LEU A 246 8.15 -6.99 25.42
N HIS A 247 7.09 -6.33 24.98
CA HIS A 247 6.30 -5.45 25.85
C HIS A 247 5.59 -6.23 26.94
N MET A 248 4.95 -7.36 26.63
CA MET A 248 4.27 -8.21 27.62
C MET A 248 5.23 -8.84 28.62
N GLU A 249 6.46 -9.13 28.19
CA GLU A 249 7.54 -9.65 29.03
C GLU A 249 8.25 -8.55 29.84
N ASN A 250 7.83 -7.28 29.74
CA ASN A 250 8.45 -6.10 30.35
C ASN A 250 9.93 -5.88 29.98
N MET A 251 10.37 -6.40 28.83
CA MET A 251 11.73 -6.28 28.31
C MET A 251 11.90 -4.99 27.51
N ARG A 252 11.79 -3.84 28.19
CA ARG A 252 11.80 -2.51 27.55
C ARG A 252 13.07 -2.23 26.73
N SER A 253 14.24 -2.62 27.23
CA SER A 253 15.52 -2.40 26.53
C SER A 253 15.55 -3.10 25.18
N ASP A 254 15.11 -4.36 25.14
CA ASP A 254 15.10 -5.17 23.92
C ASP A 254 14.02 -4.72 22.95
N LEU A 255 12.85 -4.29 23.46
CA LEU A 255 11.82 -3.67 22.65
C LEU A 255 12.35 -2.43 21.92
N ILE A 256 13.01 -1.53 22.63
CA ILE A 256 13.60 -0.32 22.04
C ILE A 256 14.73 -0.65 21.08
N LYS A 257 15.54 -1.65 21.40
CA LYS A 257 16.59 -2.15 20.49
C LYS A 257 15.98 -2.66 19.18
N VAL A 258 15.00 -3.55 19.24
CA VAL A 258 14.30 -4.08 18.05
C VAL A 258 13.67 -2.94 17.23
N TYR A 259 13.02 -2.00 17.90
CA TYR A 259 12.42 -0.81 17.26
C TYR A 259 13.45 -0.01 16.47
N ARG A 260 14.62 0.28 17.08
CA ARG A 260 15.69 1.06 16.44
C ARG A 260 16.40 0.30 15.33
N ASP A 261 16.73 -0.97 15.57
CA ASP A 261 17.40 -1.82 14.56
C ASP A 261 16.54 -1.96 13.29
N ALA A 262 15.26 -2.15 13.47
CA ALA A 262 14.31 -2.22 12.37
C ALA A 262 14.13 -0.88 11.64
N THR A 263 14.11 0.25 12.36
CA THR A 263 14.12 1.57 11.73
C THR A 263 15.36 1.74 10.86
N GLN A 264 16.55 1.32 11.32
CA GLN A 264 17.78 1.40 10.52
C GLN A 264 17.69 0.56 9.25
N ILE A 265 17.15 -0.67 9.32
CA ILE A 265 16.96 -1.53 8.14
C ILE A 265 16.09 -0.83 7.10
N VAL A 266 14.95 -0.27 7.51
CA VAL A 266 14.05 0.42 6.58
C VAL A 266 14.68 1.73 6.09
N SER A 267 15.40 2.47 6.93
CA SER A 267 16.14 3.67 6.50
C SER A 267 17.19 3.33 5.44
N VAL A 268 17.87 2.19 5.56
CA VAL A 268 18.82 1.72 4.54
C VAL A 268 18.09 1.34 3.25
N ILE A 269 17.10 0.46 3.30
CA ILE A 269 16.54 -0.13 2.08
C ILE A 269 15.57 0.86 1.40
N SER A 270 14.55 1.33 2.13
CA SER A 270 13.56 2.27 1.58
C SER A 270 14.16 3.65 1.33
N GLY A 271 15.11 4.08 2.18
CA GLY A 271 15.85 5.33 1.98
C GLY A 271 16.71 5.30 0.73
N ALA A 272 17.50 4.23 0.53
CA ALA A 272 18.31 4.08 -0.68
C ALA A 272 17.42 4.01 -1.94
N ALA A 273 16.31 3.27 -1.90
CA ALA A 273 15.36 3.22 -3.00
C ALA A 273 14.75 4.59 -3.32
N ALA A 274 14.34 5.34 -2.29
CA ALA A 274 13.78 6.68 -2.46
C ALA A 274 14.79 7.67 -3.04
N ILE A 275 16.04 7.65 -2.55
CA ILE A 275 17.13 8.50 -3.06
C ILE A 275 17.45 8.13 -4.51
N THR A 276 17.56 6.84 -4.84
CA THR A 276 17.80 6.39 -6.22
C THR A 276 16.67 6.82 -7.15
N MET A 277 15.41 6.63 -6.75
CA MET A 277 14.27 7.07 -7.56
C MET A 277 14.16 8.60 -7.66
N PHE A 278 14.64 9.34 -6.68
CA PHE A 278 14.67 10.80 -6.74
C PHE A 278 15.66 11.30 -7.80
N PHE A 279 16.91 10.86 -7.74
CA PHE A 279 17.96 11.32 -8.66
C PHE A 279 17.83 10.70 -10.05
N CYS A 280 17.45 9.43 -10.16
CA CYS A 280 17.37 8.70 -11.42
C CYS A 280 15.92 8.58 -11.95
N SER A 281 14.98 9.45 -11.54
CA SER A 281 13.56 9.34 -11.89
C SER A 281 13.32 9.27 -13.39
N GLU A 282 13.97 10.10 -14.18
CA GLU A 282 13.84 10.11 -15.65
C GLU A 282 14.35 8.78 -16.25
N THR A 283 15.52 8.32 -15.81
CA THR A 283 16.10 7.03 -16.23
C THR A 283 15.17 5.86 -15.89
N VAL A 284 14.59 5.85 -14.68
CA VAL A 284 13.68 4.80 -14.23
C VAL A 284 12.42 4.76 -15.10
N VAL A 285 11.81 5.91 -15.38
CA VAL A 285 10.63 5.98 -16.25
C VAL A 285 10.99 5.59 -17.68
N TYR A 286 12.11 6.09 -18.21
CA TYR A 286 12.56 5.75 -19.56
C TYR A 286 12.81 4.24 -19.75
N LEU A 287 13.51 3.61 -18.82
CA LEU A 287 13.77 2.17 -18.86
C LEU A 287 12.49 1.33 -18.76
N TRP A 288 11.47 1.85 -18.08
CA TRP A 288 10.18 1.16 -17.96
C TRP A 288 9.29 1.31 -19.19
N THR A 289 9.27 2.50 -19.80
CA THR A 289 8.30 2.84 -20.83
C THR A 289 8.90 2.86 -22.24
N GLY A 290 10.21 3.06 -22.37
CA GLY A 290 10.89 3.28 -23.65
C GLY A 290 10.63 4.67 -24.27
N ASP A 291 9.89 5.56 -23.59
CA ASP A 291 9.47 6.87 -24.11
C ASP A 291 10.18 8.00 -23.34
N ALA A 292 11.07 8.72 -24.04
CA ALA A 292 11.84 9.80 -23.45
C ALA A 292 10.99 11.03 -23.10
N LYS A 293 9.95 11.32 -23.89
CA LYS A 293 9.05 12.45 -23.61
C LYS A 293 8.22 12.18 -22.37
N LEU A 294 7.64 10.99 -22.27
CA LEU A 294 6.90 10.55 -21.09
C LEU A 294 7.81 10.56 -19.85
N ALA A 295 9.08 10.13 -19.99
CA ALA A 295 10.03 10.15 -18.89
C ALA A 295 10.27 11.56 -18.34
N GLN A 296 10.42 12.57 -19.20
CA GLN A 296 10.58 13.96 -18.79
C GLN A 296 9.33 14.52 -18.09
N GLU A 297 8.13 14.17 -18.55
CA GLU A 297 6.87 14.64 -17.97
C GLU A 297 6.56 13.97 -16.60
N VAL A 298 6.91 12.71 -16.43
CA VAL A 298 6.61 11.90 -15.23
C VAL A 298 7.67 12.06 -14.14
N SER A 299 8.94 12.28 -14.51
CA SER A 299 10.07 12.27 -13.57
C SER A 299 9.96 13.27 -12.41
N PRO A 300 9.48 14.52 -12.57
CA PRO A 300 9.36 15.44 -11.44
C PRO A 300 8.34 14.96 -10.40
N ILE A 301 7.26 14.33 -10.87
CA ILE A 301 6.21 13.78 -10.00
C ILE A 301 6.75 12.56 -9.27
N LEU A 302 7.45 11.65 -9.97
CA LEU A 302 8.06 10.46 -9.40
C LEU A 302 9.08 10.83 -8.32
N SER A 303 9.92 11.83 -8.56
CA SER A 303 10.91 12.31 -7.60
C SER A 303 10.25 12.74 -6.29
N LEU A 304 9.22 13.59 -6.35
CA LEU A 304 8.50 14.08 -5.17
C LEU A 304 7.82 12.93 -4.40
N TYR A 305 7.08 12.06 -5.10
CA TYR A 305 6.40 10.94 -4.45
C TYR A 305 7.37 9.90 -3.89
N SER A 306 8.55 9.73 -4.49
CA SER A 306 9.61 8.86 -3.95
C SER A 306 10.15 9.37 -2.63
N VAL A 307 10.42 10.66 -2.51
CA VAL A 307 10.82 11.30 -1.24
C VAL A 307 9.71 11.16 -0.21
N GLY A 308 8.48 11.51 -0.56
CA GLY A 308 7.33 11.41 0.35
C GLY A 308 7.10 9.99 0.87
N ASN A 309 7.19 8.98 0.00
CA ASN A 309 7.02 7.58 0.38
C ASN A 309 8.21 7.04 1.18
N GLY A 310 9.43 7.50 0.92
CA GLY A 310 10.62 7.23 1.75
C GLY A 310 10.42 7.72 3.19
N ILE A 311 9.99 8.98 3.34
CA ILE A 311 9.68 9.59 4.65
C ILE A 311 8.54 8.81 5.34
N LEU A 312 7.47 8.48 4.61
CA LEU A 312 6.33 7.73 5.12
C LEU A 312 6.73 6.33 5.60
N SER A 313 7.62 5.62 4.88
CA SER A 313 8.11 4.30 5.26
C SER A 313 8.82 4.33 6.62
N ILE A 314 9.63 5.35 6.87
CA ILE A 314 10.31 5.56 8.15
C ILE A 314 9.31 6.02 9.22
N GLY A 315 8.39 6.92 8.86
CA GLY A 315 7.32 7.43 9.71
C GLY A 315 6.30 6.39 10.18
N ALA A 316 6.29 5.18 9.59
CA ALA A 316 5.43 4.08 10.01
C ALA A 316 5.87 3.44 11.35
N PHE A 317 7.13 3.56 11.76
CA PHE A 317 7.66 2.88 12.95
C PHE A 317 6.98 3.27 14.27
N PRO A 318 6.66 4.54 14.54
CA PRO A 318 5.88 4.90 15.73
C PRO A 318 4.51 4.23 15.82
N TYR A 319 3.91 3.83 14.71
CA TYR A 319 2.71 3.00 14.72
C TYR A 319 2.99 1.61 15.31
N TYR A 320 4.11 0.97 14.96
CA TYR A 320 4.47 -0.35 15.50
C TYR A 320 4.75 -0.30 17.01
N LEU A 321 5.35 0.79 17.48
CA LEU A 321 5.54 1.04 18.93
C LEU A 321 4.19 1.19 19.64
N GLN A 322 3.26 1.93 19.07
CA GLN A 322 1.89 2.08 19.60
C GLN A 322 1.14 0.75 19.61
N TYR A 323 1.27 -0.03 18.53
CA TYR A 323 0.65 -1.35 18.43
C TYR A 323 1.18 -2.29 19.52
N ALA A 324 2.49 -2.35 19.72
CA ALA A 324 3.11 -3.18 20.75
C ALA A 324 2.62 -2.82 22.16
N LYS A 325 2.39 -1.53 22.41
CA LYS A 325 1.89 -1.02 23.70
C LYS A 325 0.35 -1.04 23.82
N GLY A 326 -0.36 -1.51 22.79
CA GLY A 326 -1.83 -1.60 22.78
C GLY A 326 -2.56 -0.24 22.77
N ASN A 327 -1.89 0.85 22.35
CA ASN A 327 -2.44 2.21 22.37
C ASN A 327 -2.28 2.92 21.02
N LEU A 328 -3.24 2.73 20.13
CA LEU A 328 -3.25 3.30 18.77
C LEU A 328 -3.88 4.70 18.66
N LYS A 329 -4.24 5.32 19.77
CA LYS A 329 -4.93 6.63 19.74
C LYS A 329 -4.12 7.72 19.05
N TYR A 330 -2.80 7.76 19.26
CA TYR A 330 -1.96 8.77 18.63
C TYR A 330 -1.81 8.56 17.13
N HIS A 331 -1.80 7.30 16.66
CA HIS A 331 -1.83 7.00 15.23
C HIS A 331 -3.11 7.52 14.59
N LEU A 332 -4.24 7.29 15.23
CA LEU A 332 -5.54 7.77 14.75
C LEU A 332 -5.60 9.30 14.71
N PHE A 333 -5.26 9.97 15.82
CA PHE A 333 -5.28 11.44 15.88
C PHE A 333 -4.26 12.08 14.92
N GLY A 334 -3.08 11.46 14.77
CA GLY A 334 -2.08 11.93 13.81
C GLY A 334 -2.55 11.86 12.37
N ASN A 335 -3.18 10.75 11.98
CA ASN A 335 -3.71 10.60 10.63
C ASN A 335 -4.94 11.49 10.38
N LEU A 336 -5.80 11.70 11.38
CA LEU A 336 -6.91 12.67 11.27
C LEU A 336 -6.40 14.10 11.13
N GLY A 337 -5.38 14.48 11.92
CA GLY A 337 -4.73 15.78 11.80
C GLY A 337 -4.07 15.96 10.45
N LEU A 338 -3.31 14.94 10.00
CA LEU A 338 -2.70 14.94 8.68
C LEU A 338 -3.75 15.12 7.58
N LEU A 339 -4.87 14.38 7.65
CA LEU A 339 -5.95 14.42 6.67
C LEU A 339 -6.61 15.81 6.59
N LEU A 340 -6.82 16.44 7.76
CA LEU A 340 -7.46 17.76 7.87
C LEU A 340 -6.68 18.85 7.10
N PHE A 341 -5.35 18.78 7.10
CA PHE A 341 -4.50 19.70 6.37
C PHE A 341 -4.18 19.22 4.95
N LEU A 342 -3.99 17.91 4.77
CA LEU A 342 -3.58 17.33 3.49
C LEU A 342 -4.59 17.62 2.38
N ILE A 343 -5.88 17.39 2.62
CA ILE A 343 -6.93 17.56 1.59
C ILE A 343 -7.03 19.00 1.11
N PRO A 344 -7.20 20.03 1.98
CA PRO A 344 -7.26 21.41 1.53
C PRO A 344 -6.00 21.87 0.80
N LEU A 345 -4.82 21.48 1.31
CA LEU A 345 -3.54 21.86 0.70
C LEU A 345 -3.36 21.22 -0.68
N ILE A 346 -3.75 19.93 -0.86
CA ILE A 346 -3.72 19.29 -2.18
C ILE A 346 -4.67 20.00 -3.14
N ILE A 347 -5.89 20.36 -2.72
CA ILE A 347 -6.86 21.07 -3.58
C ILE A 347 -6.28 22.41 -4.05
N LEU A 348 -5.69 23.19 -3.16
CA LEU A 348 -5.08 24.47 -3.49
C LEU A 348 -3.86 24.29 -4.41
N ALA A 349 -2.92 23.43 -4.03
CA ALA A 349 -1.69 23.24 -4.79
C ALA A 349 -1.93 22.57 -6.16
N ALA A 350 -2.92 21.66 -6.26
CA ALA A 350 -3.25 21.01 -7.52
C ALA A 350 -3.89 21.96 -8.54
N ARG A 351 -4.64 22.96 -8.10
CA ARG A 351 -5.22 23.98 -8.99
C ARG A 351 -4.17 24.87 -9.64
N GLU A 352 -3.11 25.21 -8.89
CA GLU A 352 -2.06 26.12 -9.35
C GLU A 352 -0.91 25.38 -10.05
N TYR A 353 -0.52 24.22 -9.54
CA TYR A 353 0.69 23.50 -9.96
C TYR A 353 0.44 22.05 -10.40
N GLY A 354 -0.83 21.65 -10.59
CA GLY A 354 -1.18 20.32 -11.05
C GLY A 354 -0.63 19.19 -10.16
N ALA A 355 -0.12 18.14 -10.80
CA ALA A 355 0.43 16.97 -10.13
C ALA A 355 1.69 17.27 -9.29
N ILE A 356 2.51 18.24 -9.72
CA ILE A 356 3.71 18.67 -8.99
C ILE A 356 3.30 19.31 -7.65
N GLY A 357 2.27 20.17 -7.67
CA GLY A 357 1.72 20.77 -6.45
C GLY A 357 1.28 19.72 -5.42
N ALA A 358 0.57 18.69 -5.86
CA ALA A 358 0.19 17.58 -4.99
C ALA A 358 1.41 16.82 -4.42
N GLY A 359 2.44 16.60 -5.25
CA GLY A 359 3.69 15.97 -4.82
C GLY A 359 4.44 16.79 -3.76
N ILE A 360 4.51 18.12 -3.91
CA ILE A 360 5.13 19.02 -2.92
C ILE A 360 4.37 18.94 -1.59
N VAL A 361 3.04 18.99 -1.64
CA VAL A 361 2.20 18.85 -0.43
C VAL A 361 2.42 17.47 0.21
N TRP A 362 2.52 16.40 -0.57
CA TRP A 362 2.78 15.05 -0.08
C TRP A 362 4.10 14.97 0.69
N VAL A 363 5.20 15.51 0.14
CA VAL A 363 6.50 15.57 0.81
C VAL A 363 6.42 16.40 2.09
N ALA A 364 5.87 17.62 2.01
CA ALA A 364 5.81 18.55 3.13
C ALA A 364 5.01 17.97 4.31
N MET A 365 3.84 17.38 4.02
CA MET A 365 2.98 16.81 5.06
C MET A 365 3.59 15.57 5.72
N ASN A 366 4.25 14.70 4.95
CA ASN A 366 4.97 13.55 5.51
C ASN A 366 6.20 14.00 6.34
N ALA A 367 6.91 15.06 5.91
CA ALA A 367 8.01 15.63 6.68
C ALA A 367 7.51 16.25 8.00
N ILE A 368 6.44 17.04 7.96
CA ILE A 368 5.83 17.60 9.19
C ILE A 368 5.38 16.46 10.12
N TYR A 369 4.75 15.42 9.59
CA TYR A 369 4.37 14.26 10.38
C TYR A 369 5.58 13.60 11.04
N LEU A 370 6.67 13.37 10.31
CA LEU A 370 7.89 12.76 10.83
C LEU A 370 8.56 13.61 11.92
N PHE A 371 8.74 14.89 11.68
CA PHE A 371 9.51 15.75 12.59
C PHE A 371 8.70 16.28 13.78
N VAL A 372 7.39 16.47 13.61
CA VAL A 372 6.53 17.05 14.67
C VAL A 372 5.70 15.96 15.35
N TRP A 373 4.89 15.22 14.57
CA TRP A 373 3.97 14.26 15.17
C TRP A 373 4.67 13.05 15.78
N VAL A 374 5.66 12.50 15.08
CA VAL A 374 6.46 11.38 15.60
C VAL A 374 7.25 11.80 16.85
N ALA A 375 7.75 13.03 16.91
CA ALA A 375 8.38 13.56 18.13
C ALA A 375 7.41 13.56 19.33
N TYR A 376 6.18 14.01 19.11
CA TYR A 376 5.13 14.00 20.13
C TYR A 376 4.78 12.56 20.56
N VAL A 377 4.64 11.63 19.62
CA VAL A 377 4.36 10.22 19.92
C VAL A 377 5.49 9.61 20.77
N HIS A 378 6.75 9.85 20.40
CA HIS A 378 7.90 9.40 21.17
C HIS A 378 7.93 10.02 22.58
N TYR A 379 7.65 11.32 22.68
CA TYR A 379 7.57 11.98 23.98
C TYR A 379 6.52 11.34 24.90
N LYS A 380 5.37 10.92 24.36
CA LYS A 380 4.28 10.30 25.12
C LYS A 380 4.53 8.83 25.47
N LEU A 381 5.18 8.07 24.60
CA LEU A 381 5.32 6.61 24.76
C LEU A 381 6.69 6.19 25.30
N GLU A 382 7.75 6.86 24.87
CA GLU A 382 9.15 6.58 25.24
C GLU A 382 9.95 7.88 25.31
N PRO A 383 9.81 8.66 26.41
CA PRO A 383 10.52 9.93 26.56
C PRO A 383 12.03 9.79 26.38
N GLY A 384 12.63 10.71 25.63
CA GLY A 384 14.08 10.76 25.38
C GLY A 384 14.59 9.92 24.20
N ILE A 385 13.74 9.13 23.55
CA ILE A 385 14.18 8.32 22.39
C ILE A 385 14.29 9.14 21.11
N HIS A 386 13.44 10.17 20.90
CA HIS A 386 13.23 10.80 19.61
C HIS A 386 14.53 11.34 18.98
N LEU A 387 15.30 12.12 19.72
CA LEU A 387 16.53 12.72 19.20
C LEU A 387 17.57 11.65 18.82
N LYS A 388 17.72 10.61 19.65
CA LYS A 388 18.62 9.49 19.34
C LYS A 388 18.14 8.72 18.12
N TRP A 389 16.83 8.50 18.01
CA TRP A 389 16.21 7.80 16.90
C TRP A 389 16.36 8.58 15.58
N ILE A 390 15.99 9.86 15.53
CA ILE A 390 16.06 10.63 14.30
C ILE A 390 17.52 10.83 13.84
N MET A 391 18.45 11.13 14.77
CA MET A 391 19.85 11.40 14.44
C MET A 391 20.61 10.13 14.06
N ARG A 392 20.52 9.05 14.85
CA ARG A 392 21.34 7.86 14.66
C ARG A 392 20.72 6.79 13.76
N ASP A 393 19.37 6.68 13.76
CA ASP A 393 18.70 5.58 13.06
C ASP A 393 18.11 6.03 11.72
N VAL A 394 18.06 7.36 11.47
CA VAL A 394 17.56 7.94 10.22
C VAL A 394 18.61 8.83 9.56
N LEU A 395 18.95 10.00 10.16
CA LEU A 395 19.78 11.01 9.48
C LEU A 395 21.20 10.54 9.23
N THR A 396 21.84 9.80 10.14
CA THR A 396 23.18 9.25 9.93
C THR A 396 23.24 8.28 8.73
N ILE A 397 22.12 7.71 8.33
CA ILE A 397 22.00 6.81 7.19
C ILE A 397 21.64 7.57 5.92
N ILE A 398 20.62 8.43 6.00
CA ILE A 398 20.03 9.11 4.84
C ILE A 398 20.91 10.28 4.36
N SER A 399 21.46 11.11 5.27
CA SER A 399 22.19 12.30 4.85
C SER A 399 23.46 11.99 4.05
N PRO A 400 24.34 11.05 4.46
CA PRO A 400 25.50 10.68 3.63
C PRO A 400 25.08 10.06 2.29
N ALA A 401 24.02 9.27 2.27
CA ALA A 401 23.50 8.66 1.04
C ALA A 401 23.00 9.71 0.04
N ILE A 402 22.30 10.76 0.52
CA ILE A 402 21.90 11.90 -0.32
C ILE A 402 23.13 12.66 -0.84
N LEU A 403 24.11 12.97 0.02
CA LEU A 403 25.29 13.70 -0.38
C LEU A 403 26.13 12.96 -1.41
N ILE A 404 26.35 11.66 -1.22
CA ILE A 404 27.06 10.82 -2.18
C ILE A 404 26.28 10.66 -3.48
N GLY A 405 24.95 10.49 -3.42
CA GLY A 405 24.10 10.46 -4.60
C GLY A 405 24.18 11.73 -5.41
N ALA A 406 24.07 12.89 -4.75
CA ALA A 406 24.19 14.21 -5.40
C ALA A 406 25.60 14.45 -6.01
N LEU A 407 26.65 14.04 -5.29
CA LEU A 407 28.02 14.13 -5.79
C LEU A 407 28.23 13.23 -7.02
N PHE A 408 27.71 12.01 -6.94
CA PHE A 408 27.81 11.05 -8.04
C PHE A 408 27.10 11.57 -9.30
N GLU A 409 25.87 12.07 -9.15
CA GLU A 409 25.12 12.68 -10.25
C GLU A 409 25.87 13.89 -10.84
N TYR A 410 26.36 14.78 -9.98
CA TYR A 410 27.14 15.94 -10.42
C TYR A 410 28.38 15.54 -11.23
N VAL A 411 29.13 14.55 -10.77
CA VAL A 411 30.34 14.04 -11.46
C VAL A 411 29.97 13.42 -12.80
N MET A 412 28.93 12.60 -12.84
CA MET A 412 28.50 11.94 -14.09
C MET A 412 28.02 12.96 -15.13
N LEU A 413 27.22 13.94 -14.73
CA LEU A 413 26.70 14.96 -15.66
C LEU A 413 27.77 15.98 -16.08
N LYS A 414 28.61 16.48 -15.16
CA LYS A 414 29.52 17.59 -15.42
C LYS A 414 30.91 17.15 -15.87
N VAL A 415 31.42 16.02 -15.37
CA VAL A 415 32.79 15.55 -15.69
C VAL A 415 32.73 14.56 -16.85
N PHE A 416 31.84 13.59 -16.83
CA PHE A 416 31.76 12.57 -17.87
C PHE A 416 30.78 12.90 -18.99
N HIS A 417 30.03 14.01 -18.90
CA HIS A 417 28.98 14.42 -19.85
C HIS A 417 27.99 13.28 -20.18
N TYR A 418 27.76 12.43 -19.19
CA TYR A 418 26.96 11.22 -19.35
C TYR A 418 25.48 11.52 -19.11
N ASN A 419 24.68 11.43 -20.16
CA ASN A 419 23.23 11.61 -20.09
C ASN A 419 22.51 10.28 -19.76
N GLY A 420 22.83 9.75 -18.71
CA GLY A 420 22.45 8.65 -17.82
C GLY A 420 21.24 7.73 -18.08
N ASN A 421 20.74 7.57 -19.31
CA ASN A 421 19.56 6.72 -19.56
C ASN A 421 19.90 5.25 -19.79
N SER A 422 20.77 4.65 -18.96
CA SER A 422 21.11 3.23 -19.07
C SER A 422 20.82 2.46 -17.79
N PHE A 423 20.48 1.18 -17.97
CA PHE A 423 20.31 0.25 -16.84
C PHE A 423 21.57 0.12 -16.00
N VAL A 424 22.75 0.19 -16.62
CA VAL A 424 24.05 0.12 -15.94
C VAL A 424 24.23 1.31 -15.01
N TYR A 425 23.92 2.53 -15.48
CA TYR A 425 23.97 3.74 -14.65
C TYR A 425 23.04 3.64 -13.44
N LEU A 426 21.78 3.29 -13.67
CA LEU A 426 20.79 3.14 -12.59
C LEU A 426 21.24 2.13 -11.54
N THR A 427 21.74 0.97 -11.99
CA THR A 427 22.22 -0.09 -11.10
C THR A 427 23.42 0.36 -10.29
N PHE A 428 24.40 1.00 -10.94
CA PHE A 428 25.62 1.46 -10.27
C PHE A 428 25.31 2.59 -9.28
N PHE A 429 24.46 3.56 -9.67
CA PHE A 429 23.99 4.61 -8.78
C PHE A 429 23.29 4.02 -7.54
N GLY A 430 22.34 3.11 -7.75
CA GLY A 430 21.61 2.47 -6.66
C GLY A 430 22.52 1.68 -5.71
N LEU A 431 23.52 0.98 -6.25
CA LEU A 431 24.52 0.25 -5.44
C LEU A 431 25.38 1.21 -4.61
N VAL A 432 25.83 2.34 -5.16
CA VAL A 432 26.62 3.33 -4.44
C VAL A 432 25.82 3.94 -3.29
N VAL A 433 24.56 4.35 -3.56
CA VAL A 433 23.65 4.89 -2.54
C VAL A 433 23.36 3.85 -1.46
N LEU A 434 23.06 2.61 -1.84
CA LEU A 434 22.78 1.52 -0.90
C LEU A 434 24.00 1.19 -0.03
N ALA A 435 25.18 1.09 -0.63
CA ALA A 435 26.44 0.84 0.09
C ALA A 435 26.70 1.95 1.12
N THR A 436 26.51 3.22 0.73
CA THR A 436 26.66 4.36 1.64
C THR A 436 25.66 4.30 2.80
N ALA A 437 24.39 3.95 2.52
CA ALA A 437 23.37 3.78 3.55
C ALA A 437 23.71 2.64 4.52
N ILE A 438 24.22 1.51 4.01
CA ILE A 438 24.69 0.37 4.82
C ILE A 438 25.84 0.80 5.74
N LEU A 439 26.81 1.55 5.23
CA LEU A 439 27.92 2.07 6.00
C LEU A 439 27.48 3.10 7.06
N GLY A 440 26.42 3.86 6.81
CA GLY A 440 25.80 4.77 7.78
C GLY A 440 25.10 4.05 8.95
N SER A 441 24.60 2.82 8.72
CA SER A 441 23.86 2.05 9.72
C SER A 441 24.78 1.34 10.71
N SER A 442 24.62 1.63 11.99
CA SER A 442 25.36 0.94 13.06
C SER A 442 24.95 -0.53 13.19
N TYR A 443 23.67 -0.83 12.94
CA TYR A 443 23.14 -2.20 12.93
C TYR A 443 23.73 -3.02 11.79
N SER A 444 23.72 -2.50 10.57
CA SER A 444 24.31 -3.18 9.41
C SER A 444 25.79 -3.43 9.60
N ARG A 445 26.56 -2.45 10.12
CA ARG A 445 27.99 -2.63 10.44
C ARG A 445 28.22 -3.71 11.49
N SER A 446 27.39 -3.84 12.52
CA SER A 446 27.52 -4.87 13.55
C SER A 446 27.33 -6.28 12.98
N ILE A 447 26.37 -6.46 12.05
CA ILE A 447 26.16 -7.74 11.37
C ILE A 447 27.38 -8.15 10.52
N PHE A 448 27.95 -7.19 9.78
CA PHE A 448 29.14 -7.46 8.96
C PHE A 448 30.36 -7.82 9.82
N SER A 449 30.62 -7.05 10.90
CA SER A 449 31.75 -7.34 11.79
C SER A 449 31.62 -8.67 12.51
N SER A 450 30.43 -9.05 12.99
CA SER A 450 30.21 -10.36 13.62
C SER A 450 30.41 -11.54 12.67
N LYS A 451 30.04 -11.40 11.38
CA LYS A 451 30.25 -12.46 10.37
C LYS A 451 31.70 -12.58 9.93
N VAL A 452 32.46 -11.49 9.92
CA VAL A 452 33.90 -11.52 9.62
C VAL A 452 34.67 -12.19 10.75
N LEU A 453 34.34 -11.86 12.01
CA LEU A 453 34.96 -12.49 13.21
C LEU A 453 34.57 -13.96 13.40
N ALA A 454 33.45 -14.42 12.86
CA ALA A 454 33.05 -15.83 12.90
C ALA A 454 33.65 -16.69 11.80
N ARG A 455 34.38 -16.11 10.82
CA ARG A 455 35.01 -16.78 9.71
C ARG A 455 36.57 -16.74 9.75
N GLY A 456 37.16 -16.00 10.65
CA GLY A 456 38.56 -16.00 11.03
C GLY A 456 38.77 -16.76 12.33
#